data_c8feed2e2129a2d866bcc060e0c0afe2
#
_entry.id   c8feed2e2129a2d866bcc060e0c0afe2
#
_cell.length_a   1.000
_cell.length_b   1.000
_cell.length_c   1.000
_cell.angle_alpha   90.00
_cell.angle_beta   90.00
_cell.angle_gamma   90.00
#
_symmetry.space_group_name_H-M   'P 1'
#
loop_
_entity.id
_entity.type
_entity.pdbx_description
1 polymer ?
#
loop_
_entity_poly.entity_id
_entity_poly.type
_entity_poly.pdbx_seq_one_letter_code
_entity_poly.pdbx_strand_id
1 'polypeptide(L)'
;SVKSATQKVAFLVSKEKKLEKYENAHNLTDEQLVDMLKVVGFEGKALRSACAIAKAESNGRPLAFNGNVKTGDSSYGVFQINMLGELGSDRREKFELDSNAELLNPVVNAQIALHMTKGGKDWSSWSSVNGKRYQEWYNKYPCK
;
A
#
# COMPACT_ATOMS: atom_id res chain seq x y z
N SER A 1 5.83 -25.35 10.97
CA SER A 1 6.55 -25.23 12.24
C SER A 1 6.57 -23.80 12.75
N VAL A 2 6.57 -23.65 14.05
CA VAL A 2 6.65 -22.33 14.67
C VAL A 2 8.12 -21.91 14.76
N LYS A 3 8.46 -20.77 14.21
CA LYS A 3 9.81 -20.21 14.32
C LYS A 3 10.07 -19.80 15.77
N SER A 4 11.30 -20.00 16.23
CA SER A 4 11.72 -19.53 17.55
C SER A 4 11.62 -18.01 17.66
N ALA A 5 11.56 -17.47 18.88
CA ALA A 5 11.53 -16.02 19.10
C ALA A 5 12.74 -15.33 18.47
N THR A 6 13.94 -15.93 18.57
CA THR A 6 15.16 -15.40 17.97
C THR A 6 15.06 -15.32 16.44
N GLN A 7 14.51 -16.38 15.80
CA GLN A 7 14.33 -16.40 14.35
C GLN A 7 13.29 -15.36 13.90
N LYS A 8 12.22 -15.16 14.67
CA LYS A 8 11.21 -14.14 14.39
C LYS A 8 11.79 -12.72 14.46
N VAL A 9 12.59 -12.44 15.50
CA VAL A 9 13.25 -11.14 15.65
C VAL A 9 14.23 -10.90 14.50
N ALA A 10 15.05 -11.88 14.15
CA ALA A 10 15.99 -11.76 13.05
C ALA A 10 15.27 -11.50 11.71
N PHE A 11 14.14 -12.17 11.47
CA PHE A 11 13.33 -11.97 10.28
C PHE A 11 12.78 -10.54 10.20
N LEU A 12 12.20 -10.03 11.31
CA LEU A 12 11.64 -8.68 11.37
C LEU A 12 12.70 -7.60 11.15
N VAL A 13 13.88 -7.76 11.77
CA VAL A 13 15.00 -6.83 11.59
C VAL A 13 15.47 -6.82 10.13
N SER A 14 15.57 -7.99 9.50
CA SER A 14 15.96 -8.09 8.09
C SER A 14 14.93 -7.41 7.18
N LYS A 15 13.64 -7.59 7.47
CA LYS A 15 12.55 -6.97 6.70
C LYS A 15 12.58 -5.44 6.84
N GLU A 16 12.71 -4.93 8.05
CA GLU A 16 12.82 -3.49 8.30
C GLU A 16 14.01 -2.90 7.55
N LYS A 17 15.16 -3.56 7.60
CA LYS A 17 16.36 -3.11 6.91
C LYS A 17 16.15 -3.03 5.40
N LYS A 18 15.47 -4.00 4.81
CA LYS A 18 15.15 -3.99 3.37
C LYS A 18 14.17 -2.88 2.99
N LEU A 19 13.34 -2.43 3.93
CA LEU A 19 12.37 -1.37 3.70
C LEU A 19 12.93 0.04 3.97
N GLU A 20 14.05 0.17 4.69
CA GLU A 20 14.63 1.46 5.06
C GLU A 20 14.81 2.41 3.87
N LYS A 21 15.26 1.89 2.74
CA LYS A 21 15.48 2.69 1.53
C LYS A 21 14.19 3.27 0.94
N TYR A 22 13.04 2.72 1.31
CA TYR A 22 11.74 3.18 0.84
C TYR A 22 11.00 4.04 1.86
N GLU A 23 11.47 4.04 3.12
CA GLU A 23 10.85 4.84 4.17
C GLU A 23 10.87 6.33 3.78
N ASN A 24 9.69 6.93 3.78
CA ASN A 24 9.48 8.33 3.42
C ASN A 24 9.99 8.72 2.02
N ALA A 25 10.13 7.76 1.12
CA ALA A 25 10.52 8.06 -0.26
C ALA A 25 9.47 8.95 -0.93
N HIS A 26 9.92 9.97 -1.64
CA HIS A 26 9.05 10.90 -2.36
C HIS A 26 8.69 10.37 -3.75
N ASN A 27 9.52 9.51 -4.31
CA ASN A 27 9.34 8.91 -5.63
C ASN A 27 9.73 7.45 -5.59
N LEU A 28 9.07 6.64 -6.40
CA LEU A 28 9.42 5.23 -6.61
C LEU A 28 9.39 4.94 -8.10
N THR A 29 10.44 4.30 -8.61
CA THR A 29 10.40 3.70 -9.94
C THR A 29 9.46 2.49 -9.89
N ASP A 30 9.04 1.99 -11.05
CA ASP A 30 8.20 0.79 -11.09
C ASP A 30 8.89 -0.41 -10.45
N GLU A 31 10.21 -0.55 -10.66
CA GLU A 31 11.00 -1.61 -10.04
C GLU A 31 11.06 -1.48 -8.52
N GLN A 32 11.24 -0.25 -8.02
CA GLN A 32 11.25 0.02 -6.58
C GLN A 32 9.87 -0.25 -5.96
N LEU A 33 8.80 0.12 -6.66
CA LEU A 33 7.44 -0.17 -6.20
C LEU A 33 7.23 -1.67 -6.05
N VAL A 34 7.59 -2.45 -7.07
CA VAL A 34 7.48 -3.91 -7.04
C VAL A 34 8.30 -4.51 -5.90
N ASP A 35 9.55 -4.08 -5.75
CA ASP A 35 10.42 -4.58 -4.68
C ASP A 35 9.83 -4.27 -3.30
N MET A 36 9.39 -3.05 -3.08
CA MET A 36 8.75 -2.64 -1.82
C MET A 36 7.52 -3.50 -1.51
N LEU A 37 6.66 -3.71 -2.49
CA LEU A 37 5.45 -4.51 -2.31
C LEU A 37 5.78 -5.95 -1.96
N LYS A 38 6.81 -6.53 -2.58
CA LYS A 38 7.29 -7.88 -2.25
C LYS A 38 7.78 -7.96 -0.81
N VAL A 39 8.63 -7.00 -0.41
CA VAL A 39 9.19 -6.99 0.95
C VAL A 39 8.10 -6.78 1.99
N VAL A 40 7.11 -5.94 1.71
CA VAL A 40 5.96 -5.73 2.59
C VAL A 40 5.17 -7.02 2.78
N GLY A 41 5.05 -7.85 1.74
CA GLY A 41 4.42 -9.15 1.87
C GLY A 41 3.41 -9.54 0.79
N PHE A 42 3.30 -8.75 -0.27
CA PHE A 42 2.45 -9.13 -1.41
C PHE A 42 3.19 -10.14 -2.28
N GLU A 43 2.55 -11.26 -2.58
CA GLU A 43 3.15 -12.36 -3.34
C GLU A 43 2.23 -12.84 -4.47
N GLY A 44 2.82 -13.34 -5.55
CA GLY A 44 2.08 -13.97 -6.63
C GLY A 44 0.97 -13.11 -7.20
N LYS A 45 -0.24 -13.65 -7.23
CA LYS A 45 -1.42 -12.93 -7.73
C LYS A 45 -1.73 -11.68 -6.92
N ALA A 46 -1.50 -11.72 -5.60
CA ALA A 46 -1.69 -10.56 -4.73
C ALA A 46 -0.73 -9.43 -5.10
N LEU A 47 0.51 -9.74 -5.44
CA LEU A 47 1.48 -8.76 -5.91
C LEU A 47 1.03 -8.13 -7.23
N ARG A 48 0.52 -8.94 -8.15
CA ARG A 48 0.01 -8.46 -9.43
C ARG A 48 -1.15 -7.49 -9.22
N SER A 49 -2.09 -7.84 -8.35
CA SER A 49 -3.22 -6.97 -8.01
C SER A 49 -2.77 -5.69 -7.33
N ALA A 50 -1.88 -5.79 -6.34
CA ALA A 50 -1.37 -4.64 -5.60
C ALA A 50 -0.68 -3.65 -6.52
N CYS A 51 0.16 -4.15 -7.41
CA CYS A 51 0.86 -3.34 -8.40
C CYS A 51 -0.10 -2.59 -9.30
N ALA A 52 -1.08 -3.30 -9.85
CA ALA A 52 -2.08 -2.72 -10.74
C ALA A 52 -2.94 -1.67 -10.03
N ILE A 53 -3.33 -1.93 -8.78
CA ILE A 53 -4.10 -0.97 -7.97
C ILE A 53 -3.27 0.28 -7.68
N ALA A 54 -2.04 0.12 -7.23
CA ALA A 54 -1.15 1.25 -6.96
C ALA A 54 -0.99 2.14 -8.19
N LYS A 55 -0.78 1.54 -9.36
CA LYS A 55 -0.65 2.30 -10.62
C LYS A 55 -1.97 2.97 -11.02
N ALA A 56 -3.10 2.29 -10.84
CA ALA A 56 -4.41 2.86 -11.16
C ALA A 56 -4.78 4.01 -10.21
N GLU A 57 -4.45 3.90 -8.92
CA GLU A 57 -4.82 4.88 -7.90
C GLU A 57 -3.93 6.13 -7.90
N SER A 58 -2.63 5.94 -7.97
CA SER A 58 -1.67 7.03 -7.76
C SER A 58 -0.55 7.08 -8.78
N ASN A 59 -0.54 6.17 -9.74
CA ASN A 59 0.60 5.95 -10.62
C ASN A 59 1.86 5.52 -9.84
N GLY A 60 1.66 4.95 -8.66
CA GLY A 60 2.72 4.52 -7.76
C GLY A 60 3.39 5.64 -6.99
N ARG A 61 2.77 6.82 -6.94
CA ARG A 61 3.40 8.00 -6.31
C ARG A 61 3.13 8.06 -4.81
N PRO A 62 4.19 8.06 -3.97
CA PRO A 62 4.05 8.11 -2.52
C PRO A 62 3.31 9.35 -1.99
N LEU A 63 3.51 10.51 -2.61
CA LEU A 63 2.97 11.78 -2.15
C LEU A 63 1.60 12.13 -2.78
N ALA A 64 0.99 11.21 -3.52
CA ALA A 64 -0.30 11.47 -4.13
C ALA A 64 -1.37 11.76 -3.08
N PHE A 65 -2.11 12.82 -3.29
CA PHE A 65 -3.21 13.21 -2.44
C PHE A 65 -4.40 13.63 -3.29
N ASN A 66 -5.57 13.10 -2.98
CA ASN A 66 -6.81 13.48 -3.64
C ASN A 66 -7.81 13.88 -2.56
N GLY A 67 -8.03 15.21 -2.42
CA GLY A 67 -8.93 15.76 -1.43
C GLY A 67 -10.11 16.43 -2.09
N ASN A 68 -11.26 15.77 -2.07
CA ASN A 68 -12.51 16.34 -2.56
C ASN A 68 -13.64 15.98 -1.59
N VAL A 69 -13.95 16.92 -0.71
CA VAL A 69 -14.98 16.75 0.32
C VAL A 69 -16.35 16.48 -0.30
N LYS A 70 -16.65 17.07 -1.46
CA LYS A 70 -17.93 16.89 -2.15
C LYS A 70 -18.15 15.45 -2.63
N THR A 71 -17.07 14.77 -3.03
CA THR A 71 -17.14 13.37 -3.47
C THR A 71 -16.83 12.38 -2.34
N GLY A 72 -16.53 12.88 -1.13
CA GLY A 72 -16.18 12.03 0.00
C GLY A 72 -14.75 11.53 -0.04
N ASP A 73 -13.88 12.19 -0.81
CA ASP A 73 -12.48 11.80 -0.92
C ASP A 73 -11.57 12.62 -0.02
N SER A 74 -10.67 11.93 0.64
CA SER A 74 -9.50 12.49 1.31
C SER A 74 -8.50 11.34 1.35
N SER A 75 -7.90 11.05 0.19
CA SER A 75 -7.15 9.82 -0.07
C SER A 75 -5.67 10.09 -0.21
N TYR A 76 -4.86 9.25 0.43
CA TYR A 76 -3.43 9.48 0.62
C TYR A 76 -2.57 8.36 0.06
N GLY A 77 -1.52 8.75 -0.66
CA GLY A 77 -0.38 7.91 -0.96
C GLY A 77 -0.58 6.88 -2.06
N VAL A 78 0.30 5.89 -2.08
CA VAL A 78 0.39 4.87 -3.14
C VAL A 78 -0.96 4.19 -3.41
N PHE A 79 -1.64 3.76 -2.37
CA PHE A 79 -2.92 3.05 -2.50
C PHE A 79 -4.14 3.95 -2.31
N GLN A 80 -3.96 5.26 -2.19
CA GLN A 80 -5.05 6.21 -2.03
C GLN A 80 -6.03 5.80 -0.93
N ILE A 81 -5.48 5.60 0.28
CA ILE A 81 -6.27 5.21 1.44
C ILE A 81 -7.13 6.40 1.88
N ASN A 82 -8.45 6.20 1.88
CA ASN A 82 -9.41 7.24 2.22
C ASN A 82 -9.48 7.45 3.74
N MET A 83 -9.32 8.71 4.16
CA MET A 83 -9.28 9.11 5.56
C MET A 83 -10.35 10.15 5.92
N LEU A 84 -11.40 10.25 5.12
CA LEU A 84 -12.46 11.23 5.36
C LEU A 84 -13.35 10.83 6.54
N GLY A 85 -13.64 11.78 7.43
CA GLY A 85 -14.61 11.63 8.51
C GLY A 85 -14.32 10.49 9.47
N GLU A 86 -15.35 9.74 9.84
CA GLU A 86 -15.24 8.61 10.78
C GLU A 86 -14.36 7.49 10.24
N LEU A 87 -14.35 7.29 8.94
CA LEU A 87 -13.49 6.30 8.30
C LEU A 87 -12.02 6.58 8.61
N GLY A 88 -11.61 7.85 8.52
CA GLY A 88 -10.26 8.26 8.87
C GLY A 88 -9.97 8.10 10.35
N SER A 89 -10.91 8.50 11.19
CA SER A 89 -10.80 8.37 12.65
C SER A 89 -10.59 6.90 13.05
N ASP A 90 -11.40 6.00 12.50
CA ASP A 90 -11.32 4.57 12.78
C ASP A 90 -9.98 3.99 12.30
N ARG A 91 -9.51 4.40 11.15
CA ARG A 91 -8.23 3.92 10.58
C ARG A 91 -7.04 4.46 11.36
N ARG A 92 -7.06 5.73 11.79
CA ARG A 92 -5.99 6.26 12.64
C ARG A 92 -5.89 5.50 13.94
N GLU A 93 -7.02 5.19 14.56
CA GLU A 93 -7.05 4.40 15.80
C GLU A 93 -6.54 2.98 15.56
N LYS A 94 -7.09 2.30 14.57
CA LYS A 94 -6.76 0.91 14.28
C LYS A 94 -5.29 0.70 13.95
N PHE A 95 -4.69 1.59 13.17
CA PHE A 95 -3.31 1.49 12.72
C PHE A 95 -2.34 2.35 13.52
N GLU A 96 -2.82 2.94 14.60
CA GLU A 96 -2.01 3.77 15.51
C GLU A 96 -1.27 4.89 14.78
N LEU A 97 -1.99 5.60 13.89
CA LEU A 97 -1.45 6.73 13.16
C LEU A 97 -1.67 8.02 13.94
N ASP A 98 -0.61 8.82 14.10
CA ASP A 98 -0.70 10.14 14.73
C ASP A 98 -1.37 11.16 13.82
N SER A 99 -1.20 11.00 12.51
CA SER A 99 -1.81 11.87 11.51
C SER A 99 -1.96 11.16 10.18
N ASN A 100 -2.78 11.73 9.30
CA ASN A 100 -2.95 11.23 7.93
C ASN A 100 -1.66 11.32 7.12
N ALA A 101 -0.77 12.26 7.47
CA ALA A 101 0.50 12.46 6.76
C ALA A 101 1.40 11.23 6.80
N GLU A 102 1.26 10.35 7.79
CA GLU A 102 2.03 9.10 7.85
C GLU A 102 1.73 8.19 6.66
N LEU A 103 0.55 8.33 6.04
CA LEU A 103 0.17 7.56 4.85
C LEU A 103 0.93 8.01 3.59
N LEU A 104 1.64 9.12 3.66
CA LEU A 104 2.52 9.57 2.58
C LEU A 104 3.86 8.83 2.58
N ASN A 105 4.16 8.10 3.66
CA ASN A 105 5.26 7.14 3.69
C ASN A 105 4.79 5.89 2.94
N PRO A 106 5.41 5.53 1.80
CA PRO A 106 4.93 4.41 0.98
C PRO A 106 4.99 3.08 1.70
N VAL A 107 5.92 2.90 2.63
CA VAL A 107 6.01 1.66 3.41
C VAL A 107 4.79 1.53 4.32
N VAL A 108 4.45 2.57 5.07
CA VAL A 108 3.26 2.58 5.94
C VAL A 108 1.99 2.35 5.12
N ASN A 109 1.88 3.05 4.00
CA ASN A 109 0.72 2.94 3.10
C ASN A 109 0.54 1.51 2.61
N ALA A 110 1.61 0.88 2.13
CA ALA A 110 1.59 -0.49 1.61
C ALA A 110 1.29 -1.52 2.72
N GLN A 111 1.84 -1.31 3.92
CA GLN A 111 1.58 -2.21 5.06
C GLN A 111 0.11 -2.17 5.47
N ILE A 112 -0.48 -0.99 5.49
CA ILE A 112 -1.91 -0.84 5.80
C ILE A 112 -2.77 -1.48 4.70
N ALA A 113 -2.42 -1.27 3.44
CA ALA A 113 -3.11 -1.90 2.32
C ALA A 113 -3.05 -3.43 2.41
N LEU A 114 -1.90 -3.98 2.78
CA LEU A 114 -1.75 -5.44 2.98
C LEU A 114 -2.72 -5.94 4.05
N HIS A 115 -2.81 -5.22 5.17
CA HIS A 115 -3.72 -5.57 6.25
C HIS A 115 -5.19 -5.46 5.82
N MET A 116 -5.57 -4.36 5.19
CA MET A 116 -6.95 -4.11 4.74
C MET A 116 -7.43 -5.15 3.73
N THR A 117 -6.52 -5.69 2.94
CA THR A 117 -6.83 -6.66 1.87
C THR A 117 -6.62 -8.11 2.31
N LYS A 118 -6.36 -8.36 3.58
CA LYS A 118 -6.09 -9.71 4.10
C LYS A 118 -4.98 -10.39 3.33
N GLY A 119 -3.88 -9.70 3.16
CA GLY A 119 -2.73 -10.21 2.42
C GLY A 119 -2.85 -10.07 0.90
N GLY A 120 -3.68 -9.16 0.43
CA GLY A 120 -3.89 -8.93 -1.00
C GLY A 120 -4.94 -9.84 -1.64
N LYS A 121 -5.81 -10.44 -0.83
CA LYS A 121 -6.87 -11.34 -1.30
C LYS A 121 -8.21 -10.64 -1.49
N ASP A 122 -8.45 -9.56 -0.76
CA ASP A 122 -9.73 -8.84 -0.76
C ASP A 122 -9.50 -7.36 -1.05
N TRP A 123 -9.77 -6.96 -2.28
CA TRP A 123 -9.62 -5.58 -2.77
C TRP A 123 -10.96 -4.84 -2.86
N SER A 124 -11.99 -5.32 -2.17
CA SER A 124 -13.34 -4.75 -2.25
C SER A 124 -13.43 -3.28 -1.83
N SER A 125 -12.49 -2.79 -1.01
CA SER A 125 -12.42 -1.39 -0.61
C SER A 125 -11.94 -0.46 -1.73
N TRP A 126 -11.42 -1.01 -2.83
CA TRP A 126 -10.92 -0.25 -3.96
C TRP A 126 -11.79 -0.48 -5.19
N SER A 127 -12.61 0.52 -5.52
CA SER A 127 -13.49 0.43 -6.71
C SER A 127 -12.71 0.37 -8.02
N SER A 128 -11.46 0.83 -8.02
CA SER A 128 -10.58 0.81 -9.19
C SER A 128 -10.37 -0.58 -9.78
N VAL A 129 -10.54 -1.67 -8.99
CA VAL A 129 -10.43 -3.05 -9.49
C VAL A 129 -11.41 -3.36 -10.62
N ASN A 130 -12.49 -2.61 -10.72
CA ASN A 130 -13.50 -2.78 -11.77
C ASN A 130 -13.23 -1.87 -12.98
N GLY A 131 -12.15 -1.08 -12.92
CA GLY A 131 -11.86 -0.08 -13.93
C GLY A 131 -10.91 -0.57 -15.03
N LYS A 132 -10.99 0.12 -16.17
CA LYS A 132 -10.16 -0.15 -17.33
C LYS A 132 -8.67 0.06 -17.02
N ARG A 133 -8.34 1.10 -16.28
CA ARG A 133 -6.96 1.43 -15.92
C ARG A 133 -6.31 0.31 -15.11
N TYR A 134 -7.05 -0.26 -14.16
CA TYR A 134 -6.58 -1.41 -13.39
C TYR A 134 -6.29 -2.60 -14.32
N GLN A 135 -7.21 -2.90 -15.25
CA GLN A 135 -7.03 -4.02 -16.18
C GLN A 135 -5.80 -3.84 -17.06
N GLU A 136 -5.56 -2.64 -17.54
CA GLU A 136 -4.39 -2.35 -18.36
C GLU A 136 -3.10 -2.64 -17.59
N TRP A 137 -3.00 -2.19 -16.34
CA TRP A 137 -1.81 -2.43 -15.51
C TRP A 137 -1.70 -3.89 -15.07
N TYR A 138 -2.83 -4.52 -14.78
CA TYR A 138 -2.86 -5.94 -14.41
C TYR A 138 -2.27 -6.81 -15.53
N ASN A 139 -2.53 -6.44 -16.78
CA ASN A 139 -2.01 -7.14 -17.94
C ASN A 139 -0.52 -6.86 -18.22
N LYS A 140 0.05 -5.86 -17.58
CA LYS A 140 1.47 -5.49 -17.70
C LYS A 140 2.28 -5.89 -16.48
N TYR A 141 2.01 -7.06 -15.97
CA TYR A 141 2.73 -7.57 -14.80
C TYR A 141 4.23 -7.68 -15.06
N PRO A 142 5.11 -7.25 -14.12
CA PRO A 142 4.86 -6.60 -12.82
C PRO A 142 4.93 -5.06 -12.88
N CYS A 143 3.87 -4.42 -13.33
CA CYS A 143 3.76 -2.96 -13.37
C CYS A 143 4.62 -2.23 -14.43
N LYS A 144 4.96 -2.91 -15.48
CA LYS A 144 5.76 -2.27 -16.55
C LYS A 144 5.01 -2.20 -17.86
#